data_a8b5847767da0513456114a387e0dbc8
#
_entry.id   a8b5847767da0513456114a387e0dbc8
#
_cell.length_a   1.000
_cell.length_b   1.000
_cell.length_c   1.000
_cell.angle_alpha   90.00
_cell.angle_beta   90.00
_cell.angle_gamma   90.00
#
_symmetry.space_group_name_H-M   'P 1'
#
loop_
_entity.id
_entity.type
_entity.pdbx_description
1 polymer ?
#
loop_
_entity_poly.entity_id
_entity_poly.type
_entity_poly.pdbx_seq_one_letter_code
_entity_poly.pdbx_strand_id
1 'polypeptide(L)'
;MPNLHDIERRINSVTSTKQITRTMEMVAAAKIRRASERVANALPWACSISDMLISTAKYAPIDAEPLLQTHEQVKRALVVVVASDRGLAGGFNSNVLRHAEKLIKEKERQGVEVEVAACGKKAIGYFSYRGIKPVFEFATYEQAAELSLYAGDGYRNGKLDEVFVVYNHAKNAAEQTLVEQQILPINQQTYADLLGLNPKEEDVLEKYREDEKPLQGDIDFEPDAESVMFYLMKAYLRNAFFYALLDSAAGEQGARRNAMKSATDNANEMVSTLT
;
A
#
# COMPACT_ATOMS: atom_id res chain seq x y z
N MET A 1 47.77 -10.39 16.42
CA MET A 1 47.35 -9.00 16.47
C MET A 1 47.09 -8.54 15.04
N PRO A 2 46.00 -7.85 14.75
CA PRO A 2 45.83 -7.30 13.42
C PRO A 2 46.94 -6.33 13.10
N ASN A 3 47.47 -6.40 11.87
CA ASN A 3 48.53 -5.54 11.41
C ASN A 3 48.01 -4.12 11.22
N LEU A 4 48.79 -3.09 11.52
CA LEU A 4 48.42 -1.69 11.33
C LEU A 4 47.82 -1.43 9.93
N HIS A 5 48.44 -2.04 8.92
CA HIS A 5 47.98 -1.96 7.54
C HIS A 5 46.57 -2.57 7.30
N ASP A 6 46.20 -3.60 8.05
CA ASP A 6 44.82 -4.18 7.99
C ASP A 6 43.81 -3.26 8.64
N ILE A 7 44.19 -2.57 9.71
CA ILE A 7 43.36 -1.56 10.37
C ILE A 7 43.15 -0.38 9.44
N GLU A 8 44.17 0.15 8.79
CA GLU A 8 44.07 1.23 7.82
C GLU A 8 43.16 0.86 6.63
N ARG A 9 43.32 -0.36 6.08
CA ARG A 9 42.39 -0.85 5.03
C ARG A 9 40.94 -0.89 5.50
N ARG A 10 40.71 -1.32 6.73
CA ARG A 10 39.38 -1.38 7.32
C ARG A 10 38.79 0.01 7.52
N ILE A 11 39.55 0.97 8.02
CA ILE A 11 39.15 2.37 8.14
C ILE A 11 38.76 2.94 6.78
N ASN A 12 39.55 2.75 5.74
CA ASN A 12 39.28 3.22 4.39
C ASN A 12 38.02 2.59 3.81
N SER A 13 37.81 1.30 4.00
CA SER A 13 36.61 0.58 3.55
C SER A 13 35.34 1.10 4.25
N VAL A 14 35.37 1.27 5.58
CA VAL A 14 34.25 1.78 6.36
C VAL A 14 33.96 3.25 6.01
N THR A 15 35.00 4.06 5.80
CA THR A 15 34.86 5.46 5.37
C THR A 15 34.18 5.55 4.00
N SER A 16 34.53 4.68 3.06
CA SER A 16 33.87 4.60 1.76
C SER A 16 32.39 4.19 1.90
N THR A 17 32.11 3.18 2.73
CA THR A 17 30.74 2.74 3.02
C THR A 17 29.92 3.87 3.63
N LYS A 18 30.47 4.63 4.59
CA LYS A 18 29.84 5.82 5.17
C LYS A 18 29.44 6.86 4.11
N GLN A 19 30.34 7.15 3.15
CA GLN A 19 30.03 8.10 2.08
C GLN A 19 28.88 7.61 1.19
N ILE A 20 28.87 6.31 0.86
CA ILE A 20 27.80 5.70 0.07
C ILE A 20 26.47 5.78 0.82
N THR A 21 26.43 5.35 2.08
CA THR A 21 25.17 5.34 2.88
C THR A 21 24.63 6.74 3.10
N ARG A 22 25.51 7.73 3.34
CA ARG A 22 25.11 9.14 3.46
C ARG A 22 24.52 9.68 2.16
N THR A 23 25.11 9.34 1.02
CA THR A 23 24.57 9.73 -0.28
C THR A 23 23.20 9.09 -0.52
N MET A 24 23.05 7.80 -0.18
CA MET A 24 21.77 7.10 -0.31
C MET A 24 20.70 7.69 0.63
N GLU A 25 21.07 8.11 1.83
CA GLU A 25 20.17 8.82 2.76
C GLU A 25 19.64 10.11 2.14
N MET A 26 20.52 10.95 1.55
CA MET A 26 20.14 12.19 0.90
C MET A 26 19.22 11.95 -0.32
N VAL A 27 19.52 10.94 -1.13
CA VAL A 27 18.68 10.56 -2.27
C VAL A 27 17.31 10.08 -1.81
N ALA A 28 17.25 9.26 -0.74
CA ALA A 28 15.99 8.81 -0.17
C ALA A 28 15.17 9.98 0.37
N ALA A 29 15.79 10.94 1.07
CA ALA A 29 15.13 12.16 1.56
C ALA A 29 14.49 12.98 0.42
N ALA A 30 15.18 13.15 -0.70
CA ALA A 30 14.63 13.84 -1.87
C ALA A 30 13.45 13.09 -2.49
N LYS A 31 13.49 11.75 -2.47
CA LYS A 31 12.40 10.90 -2.99
C LYS A 31 11.19 10.88 -2.07
N ILE A 32 11.37 10.95 -0.74
CA ILE A 32 10.26 11.06 0.22
C ILE A 32 9.39 12.25 -0.15
N ARG A 33 9.98 13.42 -0.34
CA ARG A 33 9.24 14.64 -0.66
C ARG A 33 8.35 14.45 -1.89
N ARG A 34 8.92 13.92 -2.99
CA ARG A 34 8.16 13.66 -4.22
C ARG A 34 7.06 12.60 -4.04
N ALA A 35 7.32 11.57 -3.24
CA ALA A 35 6.33 10.54 -2.97
C ALA A 35 5.19 11.09 -2.12
N SER A 36 5.49 11.86 -1.06
CA SER A 36 4.48 12.50 -0.22
C SER A 36 3.63 13.51 -1.00
N GLU A 37 4.24 14.28 -1.91
CA GLU A 37 3.50 15.19 -2.81
C GLU A 37 2.51 14.42 -3.71
N ARG A 38 2.89 13.22 -4.20
CA ARG A 38 1.98 12.38 -5.00
C ARG A 38 0.81 11.83 -4.19
N VAL A 39 1.08 11.37 -2.96
CA VAL A 39 0.02 10.92 -2.03
C VAL A 39 -0.94 12.07 -1.73
N ALA A 40 -0.42 13.25 -1.38
CA ALA A 40 -1.23 14.43 -1.10
C ALA A 40 -2.08 14.86 -2.31
N ASN A 41 -1.55 14.75 -3.52
CA ASN A 41 -2.30 15.06 -4.74
C ASN A 41 -3.37 14.01 -5.10
N ALA A 42 -3.22 12.76 -4.65
CA ALA A 42 -4.20 11.70 -4.89
C ALA A 42 -5.34 11.72 -3.87
N LEU A 43 -5.12 12.27 -2.68
CA LEU A 43 -6.06 12.27 -1.57
C LEU A 43 -7.40 12.96 -1.89
N PRO A 44 -7.45 14.17 -2.49
CA PRO A 44 -8.72 14.83 -2.82
C PRO A 44 -9.62 13.99 -3.72
N TRP A 45 -9.01 13.33 -4.72
CA TRP A 45 -9.75 12.42 -5.62
C TRP A 45 -10.31 11.20 -4.88
N ALA A 46 -9.54 10.62 -3.97
CA ALA A 46 -9.98 9.50 -3.14
C ALA A 46 -11.17 9.88 -2.26
N CYS A 47 -11.12 11.07 -1.64
CA CYS A 47 -12.21 11.60 -0.83
C CYS A 47 -13.46 11.83 -1.66
N SER A 48 -13.34 12.54 -2.78
CA SER A 48 -14.49 12.84 -3.66
C SER A 48 -15.18 11.58 -4.15
N ILE A 49 -14.45 10.54 -4.55
CA ILE A 49 -15.03 9.24 -4.95
C ILE A 49 -15.81 8.63 -3.77
N SER A 50 -15.26 8.63 -2.57
CA SER A 50 -15.89 8.07 -1.39
C SER A 50 -17.17 8.81 -1.03
N ASP A 51 -17.15 10.14 -1.05
CA ASP A 51 -18.30 10.98 -0.76
C ASP A 51 -19.41 10.82 -1.81
N MET A 52 -19.03 10.71 -3.09
CA MET A 52 -19.97 10.41 -4.17
C MET A 52 -20.61 9.03 -4.00
N LEU A 53 -19.84 8.01 -3.62
CA LEU A 53 -20.36 6.66 -3.34
C LEU A 53 -21.37 6.68 -2.20
N ILE A 54 -21.03 7.31 -1.08
CA ILE A 54 -21.94 7.43 0.09
C ILE A 54 -23.22 8.16 -0.31
N SER A 55 -23.12 9.21 -1.11
CA SER A 55 -24.25 9.98 -1.56
C SER A 55 -25.14 9.18 -2.52
N THR A 56 -24.54 8.47 -3.48
CA THR A 56 -25.25 7.65 -4.47
C THR A 56 -25.92 6.43 -3.82
N ALA A 57 -25.28 5.84 -2.79
CA ALA A 57 -25.81 4.69 -2.06
C ALA A 57 -27.17 4.95 -1.38
N LYS A 58 -27.56 6.21 -1.20
CA LYS A 58 -28.88 6.58 -0.69
C LYS A 58 -30.00 6.42 -1.71
N TYR A 59 -29.66 6.39 -2.98
CA TYR A 59 -30.64 6.40 -4.10
C TYR A 59 -30.53 5.13 -4.96
N ALA A 60 -29.40 4.45 -4.97
CA ALA A 60 -29.23 3.19 -5.68
C ALA A 60 -29.57 2.01 -4.78
N PRO A 61 -30.21 0.95 -5.30
CA PRO A 61 -30.43 -0.27 -4.54
C PRO A 61 -29.07 -0.95 -4.26
N ILE A 62 -28.61 -0.85 -3.01
CA ILE A 62 -27.33 -1.42 -2.55
C ILE A 62 -27.27 -2.93 -2.81
N ASP A 63 -28.43 -3.60 -2.75
CA ASP A 63 -28.56 -5.05 -2.98
C ASP A 63 -28.30 -5.45 -4.44
N ALA A 64 -28.27 -4.49 -5.37
CA ALA A 64 -28.00 -4.75 -6.78
C ALA A 64 -26.48 -4.74 -7.13
N GLU A 65 -25.62 -4.17 -6.26
CA GLU A 65 -24.18 -4.09 -6.55
C GLU A 65 -23.39 -5.23 -5.84
N PRO A 66 -22.88 -6.21 -6.60
CA PRO A 66 -22.20 -7.38 -6.03
C PRO A 66 -20.98 -7.05 -5.17
N LEU A 67 -20.26 -5.95 -5.44
CA LEU A 67 -19.06 -5.57 -4.69
C LEU A 67 -19.36 -5.12 -3.24
N LEU A 68 -20.63 -4.82 -2.94
CA LEU A 68 -21.12 -4.46 -1.60
C LEU A 68 -21.66 -5.68 -0.83
N GLN A 69 -21.90 -6.78 -1.51
CA GLN A 69 -22.51 -7.95 -0.92
C GLN A 69 -21.45 -8.89 -0.36
N THR A 70 -21.68 -9.40 0.84
CA THR A 70 -20.85 -10.45 1.44
C THR A 70 -21.31 -11.80 0.93
N HIS A 71 -20.40 -12.63 0.43
CA HIS A 71 -20.71 -13.98 0.05
C HIS A 71 -20.92 -14.86 1.29
N GLU A 72 -21.96 -15.71 1.28
CA GLU A 72 -22.29 -16.59 2.42
C GLU A 72 -21.17 -17.57 2.76
N GLN A 73 -20.42 -18.01 1.75
CA GLN A 73 -19.29 -18.93 1.91
C GLN A 73 -18.05 -18.34 1.24
N VAL A 74 -17.05 -18.07 2.05
CA VAL A 74 -15.74 -17.65 1.56
C VAL A 74 -14.94 -18.87 1.14
N LYS A 75 -14.71 -19.03 -0.17
CA LYS A 75 -13.95 -20.15 -0.76
C LYS A 75 -12.64 -19.70 -1.37
N ARG A 76 -12.58 -18.48 -1.89
CA ARG A 76 -11.40 -17.92 -2.56
C ARG A 76 -11.12 -16.50 -2.13
N ALA A 77 -9.87 -16.25 -1.78
CA ALA A 77 -9.39 -14.92 -1.42
C ALA A 77 -8.22 -14.50 -2.30
N LEU A 78 -8.17 -13.22 -2.65
CA LEU A 78 -7.01 -12.59 -3.28
C LEU A 78 -6.25 -11.77 -2.24
N VAL A 79 -4.96 -12.04 -2.08
CA VAL A 79 -4.07 -11.25 -1.23
C VAL A 79 -3.08 -10.48 -2.09
N VAL A 80 -3.26 -9.16 -2.14
CA VAL A 80 -2.38 -8.22 -2.84
C VAL A 80 -1.27 -7.80 -1.88
N VAL A 81 -0.03 -8.10 -2.23
CA VAL A 81 1.14 -7.83 -1.38
C VAL A 81 2.03 -6.79 -2.02
N VAL A 82 2.17 -5.65 -1.35
CA VAL A 82 2.95 -4.52 -1.86
C VAL A 82 4.30 -4.44 -1.17
N ALA A 83 5.35 -4.80 -1.89
CA ALA A 83 6.75 -4.66 -1.46
C ALA A 83 7.54 -3.83 -2.47
N SER A 84 8.79 -3.55 -2.16
CA SER A 84 9.65 -2.77 -3.05
C SER A 84 10.41 -3.62 -4.07
N ASP A 85 10.97 -2.96 -5.08
CA ASP A 85 11.89 -3.60 -6.03
C ASP A 85 13.29 -3.79 -5.43
N ARG A 86 13.70 -2.92 -4.53
CA ARG A 86 15.07 -2.84 -4.01
C ARG A 86 15.11 -3.10 -2.51
N GLY A 87 16.22 -3.64 -2.04
CA GLY A 87 16.53 -3.77 -0.62
C GLY A 87 17.02 -2.46 0.03
N LEU A 88 17.71 -2.59 1.14
CA LEU A 88 18.31 -1.51 1.92
C LEU A 88 17.26 -0.52 2.50
N ALA A 89 16.08 -1.04 2.80
CA ALA A 89 14.99 -0.30 3.44
C ALA A 89 14.64 -0.89 4.83
N GLY A 90 15.64 -1.37 5.55
CA GLY A 90 15.43 -1.99 6.88
C GLY A 90 14.47 -3.16 6.84
N GLY A 91 13.51 -3.17 7.77
CA GLY A 91 12.47 -4.20 7.88
C GLY A 91 11.28 -4.05 6.91
N PHE A 92 11.25 -3.01 6.09
CA PHE A 92 10.13 -2.68 5.21
C PHE A 92 9.57 -3.89 4.45
N ASN A 93 10.42 -4.54 3.65
CA ASN A 93 9.99 -5.70 2.87
C ASN A 93 9.71 -6.94 3.74
N SER A 94 10.58 -7.24 4.69
CA SER A 94 10.46 -8.45 5.49
C SER A 94 9.22 -8.44 6.39
N ASN A 95 8.76 -7.28 6.82
CA ASN A 95 7.59 -7.16 7.68
C ASN A 95 6.31 -7.43 6.88
N VAL A 96 6.14 -6.78 5.72
CA VAL A 96 4.96 -6.96 4.89
C VAL A 96 4.87 -8.39 4.32
N LEU A 97 6.01 -8.96 3.89
CA LEU A 97 6.04 -10.30 3.32
C LEU A 97 5.70 -11.39 4.35
N ARG A 98 6.25 -11.28 5.57
CA ARG A 98 5.93 -12.23 6.66
C ARG A 98 4.49 -12.10 7.12
N HIS A 99 3.95 -10.88 7.15
CA HIS A 99 2.57 -10.66 7.53
C HIS A 99 1.62 -11.25 6.48
N ALA A 100 1.86 -10.97 5.20
CA ALA A 100 1.09 -11.54 4.11
C ALA A 100 1.13 -13.08 4.12
N GLU A 101 2.30 -13.68 4.37
CA GLU A 101 2.41 -15.14 4.51
C GLU A 101 1.58 -15.68 5.69
N LYS A 102 1.53 -14.93 6.80
CA LYS A 102 0.69 -15.29 7.96
C LYS A 102 -0.80 -15.24 7.59
N LEU A 103 -1.23 -14.18 6.93
CA LEU A 103 -2.61 -14.03 6.46
C LEU A 103 -3.00 -15.16 5.50
N ILE A 104 -2.16 -15.47 4.52
CA ILE A 104 -2.37 -16.57 3.57
C ILE A 104 -2.58 -17.89 4.31
N LYS A 105 -1.66 -18.25 5.22
CA LYS A 105 -1.76 -19.48 6.01
C LYS A 105 -2.99 -19.54 6.92
N GLU A 106 -3.42 -18.39 7.41
CA GLU A 106 -4.63 -18.29 8.23
C GLU A 106 -5.89 -18.59 7.40
N LYS A 107 -5.99 -17.99 6.21
CA LYS A 107 -7.09 -18.24 5.27
C LYS A 107 -7.09 -19.70 4.78
N GLU A 108 -5.94 -20.26 4.44
CA GLU A 108 -5.81 -21.66 4.04
C GLU A 108 -6.25 -22.63 5.16
N ARG A 109 -5.96 -22.34 6.43
CA ARG A 109 -6.46 -23.14 7.58
C ARG A 109 -7.97 -23.06 7.73
N GLN A 110 -8.60 -21.99 7.28
CA GLN A 110 -10.05 -21.84 7.24
C GLN A 110 -10.68 -22.56 6.02
N GLY A 111 -9.87 -23.20 5.18
CA GLY A 111 -10.33 -23.89 3.98
C GLY A 111 -10.51 -22.98 2.77
N VAL A 112 -9.96 -21.77 2.83
CA VAL A 112 -10.02 -20.78 1.74
C VAL A 112 -8.84 -20.96 0.81
N GLU A 113 -9.08 -21.08 -0.49
CA GLU A 113 -8.05 -21.06 -1.52
C GLU A 113 -7.54 -19.63 -1.70
N VAL A 114 -6.22 -19.42 -1.61
CA VAL A 114 -5.64 -18.07 -1.65
C VAL A 114 -4.85 -17.84 -2.93
N GLU A 115 -5.25 -16.86 -3.70
CA GLU A 115 -4.48 -16.30 -4.81
C GLU A 115 -3.61 -15.14 -4.33
N VAL A 116 -2.42 -14.99 -4.89
CA VAL A 116 -1.48 -13.93 -4.53
C VAL A 116 -1.24 -13.02 -5.71
N ALA A 117 -1.44 -11.71 -5.54
CA ALA A 117 -0.96 -10.68 -6.44
C ALA A 117 0.26 -10.01 -5.81
N ALA A 118 1.41 -10.07 -6.48
CA ALA A 118 2.67 -9.59 -5.95
C ALA A 118 3.12 -8.30 -6.65
N CYS A 119 3.24 -7.21 -5.86
CA CYS A 119 3.82 -5.96 -6.31
C CYS A 119 5.28 -5.83 -5.86
N GLY A 120 6.14 -5.52 -6.82
CA GLY A 120 7.56 -5.32 -6.62
C GLY A 120 8.38 -6.60 -6.61
N LYS A 121 9.62 -6.50 -7.09
CA LYS A 121 10.53 -7.66 -7.26
C LYS A 121 10.78 -8.43 -5.97
N LYS A 122 10.70 -7.76 -4.81
CA LYS A 122 10.89 -8.43 -3.52
C LYS A 122 9.71 -9.33 -3.15
N ALA A 123 8.47 -8.94 -3.48
CA ALA A 123 7.31 -9.79 -3.29
C ALA A 123 7.30 -10.96 -4.28
N ILE A 124 7.50 -10.67 -5.57
CA ILE A 124 7.56 -11.69 -6.62
C ILE A 124 8.60 -12.76 -6.28
N GLY A 125 9.84 -12.36 -5.99
CA GLY A 125 10.90 -13.30 -5.64
C GLY A 125 10.64 -14.09 -4.35
N TYR A 126 10.02 -13.47 -3.35
CA TYR A 126 9.69 -14.10 -2.08
C TYR A 126 8.68 -15.24 -2.24
N PHE A 127 7.59 -14.99 -2.95
CA PHE A 127 6.54 -15.99 -3.16
C PHE A 127 6.99 -17.07 -4.14
N SER A 128 7.66 -16.71 -5.22
CA SER A 128 8.22 -17.69 -6.17
C SER A 128 9.20 -18.66 -5.50
N TYR A 129 10.06 -18.18 -4.59
CA TYR A 129 10.98 -19.04 -3.81
C TYR A 129 10.22 -20.03 -2.93
N ARG A 130 9.02 -19.71 -2.47
CA ARG A 130 8.15 -20.57 -1.66
C ARG A 130 7.23 -21.50 -2.48
N GLY A 131 7.38 -21.50 -3.80
CA GLY A 131 6.55 -22.29 -4.69
C GLY A 131 5.15 -21.71 -4.92
N ILE A 132 4.87 -20.50 -4.43
CA ILE A 132 3.62 -19.78 -4.69
C ILE A 132 3.83 -18.95 -5.95
N LYS A 133 3.13 -19.31 -7.03
CA LYS A 133 3.14 -18.52 -8.26
C LYS A 133 2.09 -17.43 -8.17
N PRO A 134 2.49 -16.13 -8.15
CA PRO A 134 1.52 -15.07 -8.17
C PRO A 134 0.64 -15.11 -9.43
N VAL A 135 -0.67 -14.90 -9.26
CA VAL A 135 -1.62 -14.80 -10.38
C VAL A 135 -1.50 -13.46 -11.11
N PHE A 136 -0.99 -12.46 -10.42
CA PHE A 136 -0.73 -11.13 -10.95
C PHE A 136 0.62 -10.62 -10.42
N GLU A 137 1.51 -10.24 -11.35
CA GLU A 137 2.81 -9.66 -11.02
C GLU A 137 2.88 -8.24 -11.58
N PHE A 138 3.20 -7.26 -10.73
CA PHE A 138 3.29 -5.88 -11.15
C PHE A 138 4.38 -5.11 -10.39
N ALA A 139 4.89 -4.06 -11.02
CA ALA A 139 6.00 -3.28 -10.49
C ALA A 139 5.66 -1.78 -10.36
N THR A 140 4.57 -1.33 -10.98
CA THR A 140 4.20 0.09 -11.02
C THR A 140 2.76 0.31 -10.60
N TYR A 141 2.49 1.49 -10.04
CA TYR A 141 1.14 1.89 -9.66
C TYR A 141 0.21 2.14 -10.86
N GLU A 142 0.75 2.28 -12.07
CA GLU A 142 -0.03 2.38 -13.31
C GLU A 142 -0.82 1.10 -13.60
N GLN A 143 -0.30 -0.04 -13.14
CA GLN A 143 -0.96 -1.34 -13.26
C GLN A 143 -2.09 -1.57 -12.22
N ALA A 144 -2.34 -0.60 -11.32
CA ALA A 144 -3.46 -0.68 -10.38
C ALA A 144 -4.82 -0.80 -11.08
N ALA A 145 -4.96 -0.24 -12.29
CA ALA A 145 -6.18 -0.36 -13.09
C ALA A 145 -6.43 -1.82 -13.52
N GLU A 146 -5.41 -2.52 -14.00
CA GLU A 146 -5.51 -3.92 -14.42
C GLU A 146 -5.82 -4.83 -13.22
N LEU A 147 -5.15 -4.59 -12.08
CA LEU A 147 -5.41 -5.29 -10.84
C LEU A 147 -6.85 -5.07 -10.33
N SER A 148 -7.35 -3.84 -10.43
CA SER A 148 -8.72 -3.52 -10.02
C SER A 148 -9.77 -4.20 -10.88
N LEU A 149 -9.52 -4.36 -12.17
CA LEU A 149 -10.39 -5.13 -13.07
C LEU A 149 -10.35 -6.61 -12.71
N TYR A 150 -9.15 -7.18 -12.51
CA TYR A 150 -9.02 -8.58 -12.10
C TYR A 150 -9.78 -8.88 -10.80
N ALA A 151 -9.59 -8.06 -9.78
CA ALA A 151 -10.23 -8.22 -8.48
C ALA A 151 -11.75 -7.98 -8.55
N GLY A 152 -12.18 -6.90 -9.20
CA GLY A 152 -13.59 -6.54 -9.30
C GLY A 152 -14.42 -7.51 -10.15
N ASP A 153 -13.90 -7.90 -11.31
CA ASP A 153 -14.57 -8.88 -12.17
C ASP A 153 -14.52 -10.28 -11.56
N GLY A 154 -13.42 -10.62 -10.88
CA GLY A 154 -13.32 -11.87 -10.13
C GLY A 154 -14.35 -11.98 -9.03
N TYR A 155 -14.58 -10.91 -8.27
CA TYR A 155 -15.59 -10.84 -7.22
C TYR A 155 -17.01 -10.91 -7.78
N ARG A 156 -17.36 -10.07 -8.78
CA ARG A 156 -18.68 -10.07 -9.43
C ARG A 156 -19.07 -11.42 -10.02
N ASN A 157 -18.10 -12.14 -10.54
CA ASN A 157 -18.35 -13.46 -11.17
C ASN A 157 -18.25 -14.63 -10.17
N GLY A 158 -18.15 -14.37 -8.87
CA GLY A 158 -18.04 -15.41 -7.82
C GLY A 158 -16.77 -16.25 -7.91
N LYS A 159 -15.71 -15.71 -8.55
CA LYS A 159 -14.38 -16.33 -8.59
C LYS A 159 -13.53 -15.94 -7.38
N LEU A 160 -13.85 -14.81 -6.75
CA LEU A 160 -13.22 -14.30 -5.54
C LEU A 160 -14.34 -13.94 -4.55
N ASP A 161 -14.13 -14.23 -3.28
CA ASP A 161 -15.07 -13.93 -2.20
C ASP A 161 -14.52 -12.87 -1.24
N GLU A 162 -13.20 -12.69 -1.20
CA GLU A 162 -12.53 -11.67 -0.42
C GLU A 162 -11.30 -11.15 -1.16
N VAL A 163 -11.00 -9.88 -0.98
CA VAL A 163 -9.77 -9.26 -1.50
C VAL A 163 -9.12 -8.43 -0.41
N PHE A 164 -7.86 -8.73 -0.13
CA PHE A 164 -7.04 -8.01 0.85
C PHE A 164 -5.87 -7.31 0.17
N VAL A 165 -5.45 -6.19 0.72
CA VAL A 165 -4.17 -5.58 0.42
C VAL A 165 -3.31 -5.50 1.67
N VAL A 166 -2.04 -5.89 1.53
CA VAL A 166 -1.04 -5.81 2.61
C VAL A 166 0.11 -4.93 2.16
N TYR A 167 0.30 -3.82 2.86
CA TYR A 167 1.31 -2.82 2.51
C TYR A 167 1.83 -2.09 3.75
N ASN A 168 2.82 -1.22 3.59
CA ASN A 168 3.28 -0.33 4.66
C ASN A 168 2.77 1.09 4.39
N HIS A 169 1.91 1.59 5.27
CA HIS A 169 1.45 2.98 5.30
C HIS A 169 2.56 3.91 5.79
N ALA A 170 2.77 5.02 5.10
CA ALA A 170 3.71 6.06 5.48
C ALA A 170 3.07 7.05 6.46
N LYS A 171 3.01 6.70 7.74
CA LYS A 171 2.47 7.58 8.79
C LYS A 171 3.16 8.95 8.82
N ASN A 172 4.46 8.96 8.59
CA ASN A 172 5.28 10.15 8.41
C ASN A 172 6.61 9.77 7.72
N ALA A 173 7.49 10.74 7.49
CA ALA A 173 8.78 10.54 6.83
C ALA A 173 9.73 9.54 7.55
N ALA A 174 9.46 9.19 8.81
CA ALA A 174 10.31 8.33 9.63
C ALA A 174 9.62 7.03 10.05
N GLU A 175 8.31 7.02 10.17
CA GLU A 175 7.53 5.91 10.72
C GLU A 175 6.62 5.31 9.66
N GLN A 176 6.64 3.99 9.57
CA GLN A 176 5.74 3.22 8.71
C GLN A 176 4.95 2.24 9.57
N THR A 177 3.67 2.10 9.26
CA THR A 177 2.77 1.15 9.91
C THR A 177 2.36 0.09 8.90
N LEU A 178 2.42 -1.16 9.30
CA LEU A 178 1.92 -2.26 8.48
C LEU A 178 0.39 -2.20 8.44
N VAL A 179 -0.17 -2.25 7.26
CA VAL A 179 -1.62 -2.27 7.02
C VAL A 179 -1.99 -3.58 6.34
N GLU A 180 -2.98 -4.23 6.89
CA GLU A 180 -3.77 -5.29 6.29
C GLU A 180 -5.19 -4.76 6.14
N GLN A 181 -5.66 -4.66 4.92
CA GLN A 181 -6.94 -4.05 4.64
C GLN A 181 -7.77 -4.93 3.71
N GLN A 182 -9.01 -5.19 4.10
CA GLN A 182 -9.98 -5.83 3.22
C GLN A 182 -10.55 -4.79 2.24
N ILE A 183 -10.36 -5.04 0.95
CA ILE A 183 -10.84 -4.17 -0.13
C ILE A 183 -12.20 -4.61 -0.63
N LEU A 184 -12.45 -5.90 -0.69
CA LEU A 184 -13.73 -6.50 -1.06
C LEU A 184 -14.14 -7.58 -0.05
N PRO A 185 -15.44 -7.66 0.31
CA PRO A 185 -16.52 -6.75 -0.06
C PRO A 185 -16.31 -5.34 0.51
N ILE A 186 -16.85 -4.34 -0.17
CA ILE A 186 -16.80 -2.95 0.28
C ILE A 186 -17.89 -2.77 1.35
N ASN A 187 -17.50 -2.48 2.58
CA ASN A 187 -18.42 -2.16 3.68
C ASN A 187 -18.19 -0.72 4.17
N GLN A 188 -19.08 -0.20 5.02
CA GLN A 188 -18.96 1.16 5.55
C GLN A 188 -17.65 1.39 6.34
N GLN A 189 -17.17 0.37 7.04
CA GLN A 189 -15.89 0.40 7.75
C GLN A 189 -14.72 0.48 6.77
N THR A 190 -14.80 -0.23 5.64
CA THR A 190 -13.77 -0.24 4.59
C THR A 190 -13.57 1.16 4.00
N TYR A 191 -14.59 2.02 4.00
CA TYR A 191 -14.44 3.42 3.54
C TYR A 191 -13.56 4.25 4.46
N ALA A 192 -13.72 4.12 5.77
CA ALA A 192 -12.90 4.80 6.75
C ALA A 192 -11.47 4.23 6.75
N ASP A 193 -11.35 2.90 6.63
CA ASP A 193 -10.06 2.20 6.62
C ASP A 193 -9.27 2.43 5.32
N LEU A 194 -9.96 2.58 4.16
CA LEU A 194 -9.32 2.81 2.86
C LEU A 194 -8.61 4.15 2.78
N LEU A 195 -9.09 5.11 3.50
CA LEU A 195 -8.41 6.39 3.57
C LEU A 195 -7.23 6.32 4.53
N GLY A 196 -7.07 5.16 5.27
CA GLY A 196 -5.95 4.96 6.21
C GLY A 196 -5.83 6.10 7.20
N LEU A 197 -6.96 6.79 7.43
CA LEU A 197 -6.96 8.09 8.05
C LEU A 197 -6.61 7.96 9.51
N ASN A 198 -5.35 8.21 9.74
CA ASN A 198 -4.88 8.65 11.04
C ASN A 198 -5.73 9.86 11.48
N PRO A 199 -6.05 10.04 12.76
CA PRO A 199 -6.75 11.23 13.25
C PRO A 199 -6.19 12.58 12.76
N LYS A 200 -4.89 12.62 12.37
CA LYS A 200 -4.26 13.80 11.77
C LYS A 200 -4.57 14.02 10.28
N GLU A 201 -5.00 12.97 9.60
CA GLU A 201 -5.46 13.06 8.20
C GLU A 201 -6.96 13.31 8.16
N GLU A 202 -7.71 12.96 9.21
CA GLU A 202 -9.07 13.43 9.41
C GLU A 202 -9.13 14.96 9.45
N ASP A 203 -8.17 15.64 10.10
CA ASP A 203 -8.07 17.11 10.08
C ASP A 203 -7.88 17.66 8.67
N VAL A 204 -7.12 16.96 7.81
CA VAL A 204 -6.92 17.35 6.41
C VAL A 204 -8.19 17.10 5.60
N LEU A 205 -8.89 16.01 5.86
CA LEU A 205 -10.17 15.69 5.22
C LEU A 205 -11.29 16.62 5.67
N GLU A 206 -11.34 16.94 6.96
CA GLU A 206 -12.31 17.88 7.51
C GLU A 206 -12.13 19.25 6.84
N LYS A 207 -10.88 19.67 6.60
CA LYS A 207 -10.58 20.90 5.86
C LYS A 207 -11.04 20.83 4.40
N TYR A 208 -10.91 19.70 3.71
CA TYR A 208 -11.46 19.51 2.36
C TYR A 208 -12.99 19.46 2.38
N ARG A 209 -13.60 18.90 3.43
CA ARG A 209 -15.06 18.85 3.61
C ARG A 209 -15.67 20.17 4.03
N GLU A 210 -14.93 21.00 4.78
CA GLU A 210 -15.38 22.36 5.15
C GLU A 210 -15.48 23.29 3.93
N ASP A 211 -14.66 23.08 2.90
CA ASP A 211 -14.71 23.83 1.66
C ASP A 211 -15.79 23.32 0.68
N GLU A 212 -16.26 22.09 0.84
CA GLU A 212 -17.37 21.51 0.05
C GLU A 212 -18.70 21.79 0.75
N LYS A 213 -19.46 22.77 0.22
CA LYS A 213 -20.86 22.95 0.62
C LYS A 213 -21.62 21.68 0.29
N PRO A 214 -22.37 21.08 1.25
CA PRO A 214 -23.21 19.93 0.95
C PRO A 214 -24.12 20.28 -0.23
N LEU A 215 -24.18 19.39 -1.21
CA LEU A 215 -25.08 19.51 -2.35
C LEU A 215 -26.51 19.71 -1.81
N GLN A 216 -27.02 20.94 -1.94
CA GLN A 216 -28.37 21.29 -1.55
C GLN A 216 -29.26 21.11 -2.77
N GLY A 217 -30.08 20.12 -2.77
CA GLY A 217 -31.07 19.82 -3.82
C GLY A 217 -31.22 18.33 -4.08
N ASP A 218 -32.19 18.00 -4.91
CA ASP A 218 -32.35 16.66 -5.44
C ASP A 218 -31.18 16.37 -6.39
N ILE A 219 -30.59 15.19 -6.26
CA ILE A 219 -29.48 14.76 -7.13
C ILE A 219 -30.11 14.05 -8.34
N ASP A 220 -29.88 14.60 -9.52
CA ASP A 220 -30.25 13.95 -10.77
C ASP A 220 -29.09 13.03 -11.23
N PHE A 221 -29.42 11.78 -11.55
CA PHE A 221 -28.47 10.79 -12.03
C PHE A 221 -28.65 10.58 -13.54
N GLU A 222 -27.56 10.63 -14.29
CA GLU A 222 -27.55 10.37 -15.72
C GLU A 222 -26.59 9.20 -16.05
N PRO A 223 -27.06 8.08 -16.63
CA PRO A 223 -28.45 7.82 -17.02
C PRO A 223 -29.40 7.46 -15.85
N ASP A 224 -28.88 6.86 -14.77
CA ASP A 224 -29.59 6.42 -13.57
C ASP A 224 -28.62 6.16 -12.42
N ALA A 225 -29.13 6.07 -11.19
CA ALA A 225 -28.32 5.89 -9.97
C ALA A 225 -27.55 4.55 -9.96
N GLU A 226 -28.09 3.49 -10.53
CA GLU A 226 -27.46 2.17 -10.58
C GLU A 226 -26.23 2.19 -11.51
N SER A 227 -26.36 2.76 -12.70
CA SER A 227 -25.25 2.94 -13.65
C SER A 227 -24.14 3.81 -13.06
N VAL A 228 -24.49 4.90 -12.40
CA VAL A 228 -23.53 5.78 -11.72
C VAL A 228 -22.82 5.01 -10.60
N MET A 229 -23.55 4.25 -9.76
CA MET A 229 -22.97 3.42 -8.72
C MET A 229 -21.96 2.43 -9.28
N PHE A 230 -22.29 1.73 -10.37
CA PHE A 230 -21.40 0.77 -11.02
C PHE A 230 -20.06 1.41 -11.47
N TYR A 231 -20.10 2.60 -12.05
CA TYR A 231 -18.89 3.33 -12.46
C TYR A 231 -18.09 3.84 -11.26
N LEU A 232 -18.77 4.33 -10.24
CA LEU A 232 -18.12 4.79 -9.01
C LEU A 232 -17.42 3.64 -8.29
N MET A 233 -18.01 2.44 -8.23
CA MET A 233 -17.39 1.26 -7.65
C MET A 233 -16.10 0.86 -8.37
N LYS A 234 -16.09 0.92 -9.70
CA LYS A 234 -14.86 0.67 -10.48
C LYS A 234 -13.79 1.72 -10.19
N ALA A 235 -14.17 2.98 -10.14
CA ALA A 235 -13.26 4.08 -9.85
C ALA A 235 -12.70 3.97 -8.43
N TYR A 236 -13.55 3.64 -7.47
CA TYR A 236 -13.19 3.43 -6.07
C TYR A 236 -12.17 2.29 -5.92
N LEU A 237 -12.47 1.11 -6.47
CA LEU A 237 -11.58 -0.04 -6.39
C LEU A 237 -10.20 0.24 -7.01
N ARG A 238 -10.18 0.90 -8.18
CA ARG A 238 -8.94 1.33 -8.82
C ARG A 238 -8.15 2.29 -7.93
N ASN A 239 -8.86 3.25 -7.32
CA ASN A 239 -8.24 4.24 -6.46
C ASN A 239 -7.69 3.62 -5.18
N ALA A 240 -8.37 2.64 -4.59
CA ALA A 240 -7.92 1.92 -3.41
C ALA A 240 -6.55 1.25 -3.63
N PHE A 241 -6.41 0.50 -4.70
CA PHE A 241 -5.11 -0.10 -5.04
C PHE A 241 -4.06 0.95 -5.40
N PHE A 242 -4.42 1.95 -6.19
CA PHE A 242 -3.51 3.03 -6.57
C PHE A 242 -2.96 3.77 -5.34
N TYR A 243 -3.84 4.10 -4.39
CA TYR A 243 -3.45 4.78 -3.15
C TYR A 243 -2.51 3.90 -2.30
N ALA A 244 -2.85 2.63 -2.09
CA ALA A 244 -1.99 1.70 -1.35
C ALA A 244 -0.57 1.58 -1.96
N LEU A 245 -0.47 1.59 -3.29
CA LEU A 245 0.81 1.55 -3.99
C LEU A 245 1.62 2.84 -3.83
N LEU A 246 0.96 4.01 -3.94
CA LEU A 246 1.61 5.32 -3.75
C LEU A 246 2.09 5.49 -2.31
N ASP A 247 1.26 5.15 -1.36
CA ASP A 247 1.54 5.26 0.06
C ASP A 247 2.69 4.32 0.47
N SER A 248 2.64 3.07 0.03
CA SER A 248 3.73 2.12 0.22
C SER A 248 5.06 2.62 -0.39
N ALA A 249 5.02 3.28 -1.55
CA ALA A 249 6.21 3.85 -2.17
C ALA A 249 6.80 5.02 -1.34
N ALA A 250 5.96 5.81 -0.69
CA ALA A 250 6.40 6.84 0.25
C ALA A 250 7.04 6.22 1.49
N GLY A 251 6.40 5.20 2.07
CA GLY A 251 6.91 4.44 3.22
C GLY A 251 8.25 3.76 2.93
N GLU A 252 8.44 3.22 1.73
CA GLU A 252 9.71 2.63 1.28
C GLU A 252 10.87 3.62 1.36
N GLN A 253 10.67 4.85 0.88
CA GLN A 253 11.74 5.85 0.92
C GLN A 253 12.03 6.32 2.35
N GLY A 254 11.00 6.41 3.21
CA GLY A 254 11.16 6.69 4.64
C GLY A 254 12.00 5.63 5.35
N ALA A 255 11.63 4.37 5.18
CA ALA A 255 12.35 3.22 5.73
C ALA A 255 13.81 3.16 5.21
N ARG A 256 14.02 3.43 3.92
CA ARG A 256 15.37 3.47 3.33
C ARG A 256 16.22 4.59 3.92
N ARG A 257 15.67 5.79 4.05
CA ARG A 257 16.36 6.91 4.70
C ARG A 257 16.81 6.56 6.10
N ASN A 258 15.93 5.99 6.92
CA ASN A 258 16.25 5.60 8.29
C ASN A 258 17.33 4.51 8.34
N ALA A 259 17.21 3.48 7.48
CA ALA A 259 18.22 2.42 7.40
C ALA A 259 19.58 2.94 6.97
N MET A 260 19.64 3.87 6.00
CA MET A 260 20.89 4.48 5.55
C MET A 260 21.49 5.42 6.59
N LYS A 261 20.65 6.17 7.32
CA LYS A 261 21.10 6.99 8.45
C LYS A 261 21.76 6.12 9.52
N SER A 262 21.08 5.06 9.97
CA SER A 262 21.64 4.12 10.96
C SER A 262 22.93 3.47 10.48
N ALA A 263 23.04 3.10 9.20
CA ALA A 263 24.26 2.55 8.62
C ALA A 263 25.41 3.58 8.60
N THR A 264 25.09 4.86 8.35
CA THR A 264 26.09 5.96 8.39
C THR A 264 26.57 6.21 9.81
N ASP A 265 25.67 6.20 10.79
CA ASP A 265 26.00 6.40 12.20
C ASP A 265 26.87 5.24 12.73
N ASN A 266 26.53 3.99 12.42
CA ASN A 266 27.32 2.82 12.76
C ASN A 266 28.72 2.86 12.10
N ALA A 267 28.82 3.32 10.86
CA ALA A 267 30.10 3.47 10.19
C ALA A 267 30.98 4.55 10.85
N ASN A 268 30.38 5.64 11.32
CA ASN A 268 31.09 6.66 12.10
C ASN A 268 31.68 6.09 13.40
N GLU A 269 30.87 5.33 14.15
CA GLU A 269 31.29 4.69 15.38
C GLU A 269 32.44 3.69 15.14
N MET A 270 32.33 2.87 14.07
CA MET A 270 33.39 1.94 13.70
C MET A 270 34.70 2.65 13.37
N VAL A 271 34.66 3.75 12.62
CA VAL A 271 35.89 4.53 12.32
C VAL A 271 36.50 5.08 13.61
N SER A 272 35.66 5.68 14.48
CA SER A 272 36.12 6.21 15.77
C SER A 272 36.75 5.13 16.68
N THR A 273 36.26 3.90 16.63
CA THR A 273 36.79 2.78 17.44
C THR A 273 38.08 2.25 16.89
N LEU A 274 38.31 2.38 15.58
CA LEU A 274 39.55 1.89 14.90
C LEU A 274 40.67 2.93 14.88
N THR A 275 40.35 4.20 15.14
CA THR A 275 41.32 5.30 15.22
C THR A 275 41.79 5.52 16.64
#